data_66da785918c748cb6b14ad44147be0f4
#
_entry.id   66da785918c748cb6b14ad44147be0f4
#
_cell.length_a   1.000
_cell.length_b   1.000
_cell.length_c   1.000
_cell.angle_alpha   90.00
_cell.angle_beta   90.00
_cell.angle_gamma   90.00
#
_symmetry.space_group_name_H-M   'P 1'
#
loop_
_entity.id
_entity.type
_entity.pdbx_description
1 polymer ?
#
loop_
_entity_poly.entity_id
_entity_poly.type
_entity_poly.pdbx_seq_one_letter_code
_entity_poly.pdbx_strand_id
1 'polypeptide(L)'
;PGIENANISFEMNAEGGHVNASIQKGALQINRILEDPRIPLDKLQAAIKWQHQKNALLVPEWQLSLSNADLTGDFKGSWKPSPLPGSLGVLDLQGNIQQGDASRVHRYLPLNISQSVRHYVRDSVLKGVLQNVGVKIKGDLKQLPFANPKEGEFRFAGKVKELQYAYVPTASANTANRNASSEGIWPIMDSVNGDIVFDRLNFKVNGASGKWGNMPFTQIKAEIPSLKGPVVVSVQGESKASASVVLNELRLSPVSNMLNGALEQASSTAH
;
A
#
# COMPACT_ATOMS: atom_id res chain seq x y z
N PRO A 1 16.06 -0.10 17.75
CA PRO A 1 16.26 -0.95 16.58
C PRO A 1 17.19 -2.12 16.91
N GLY A 2 16.99 -3.25 16.25
CA GLY A 2 17.80 -4.46 16.39
C GLY A 2 17.98 -5.15 15.05
N ILE A 3 19.02 -5.96 14.95
CA ILE A 3 19.33 -6.77 13.76
C ILE A 3 19.66 -8.17 14.25
N GLU A 4 19.03 -9.18 13.65
CA GLU A 4 19.26 -10.59 13.97
C GLU A 4 20.00 -11.27 12.83
N ASN A 5 21.00 -12.09 13.14
CA ASN A 5 21.80 -12.89 12.19
C ASN A 5 22.46 -12.05 11.09
N ALA A 6 23.05 -10.91 11.44
CA ALA A 6 23.74 -10.05 10.52
C ALA A 6 25.24 -10.26 10.54
N ASN A 7 25.85 -10.32 9.35
CA ASN A 7 27.26 -10.11 9.15
C ASN A 7 27.48 -8.63 8.81
N ILE A 8 28.32 -7.95 9.58
CA ILE A 8 28.57 -6.52 9.42
C ILE A 8 30.09 -6.30 9.30
N SER A 9 30.49 -5.60 8.27
CA SER A 9 31.84 -5.06 8.09
C SER A 9 31.78 -3.55 7.95
N PHE A 10 32.68 -2.86 8.59
CA PHE A 10 32.77 -1.40 8.49
C PHE A 10 34.22 -0.90 8.49
N GLU A 11 34.42 0.21 7.83
CA GLU A 11 35.65 0.97 7.87
C GLU A 11 35.29 2.43 8.16
N MET A 12 36.03 3.06 9.07
CA MET A 12 35.77 4.44 9.46
C MET A 12 37.03 5.19 9.86
N ASN A 13 36.98 6.52 9.72
CA ASN A 13 37.96 7.48 10.20
C ASN A 13 37.24 8.70 10.82
N ALA A 14 37.99 9.74 11.16
CA ALA A 14 37.41 10.94 11.78
C ALA A 14 36.43 11.71 10.85
N GLU A 15 36.54 11.54 9.54
CA GLU A 15 35.72 12.24 8.54
C GLU A 15 34.46 11.48 8.14
N GLY A 16 34.45 10.16 8.34
CA GLY A 16 33.31 9.32 7.98
C GLY A 16 33.67 7.84 7.86
N GLY A 17 32.89 7.12 7.09
CA GLY A 17 33.11 5.69 6.89
C GLY A 17 32.08 5.05 5.96
N HIS A 18 32.20 3.75 5.85
CA HIS A 18 31.19 2.92 5.20
C HIS A 18 30.93 1.64 6.00
N VAL A 19 29.73 1.10 5.87
CA VAL A 19 29.33 -0.18 6.43
C VAL A 19 28.66 -1.00 5.35
N ASN A 20 29.01 -2.29 5.34
CA ASN A 20 28.29 -3.30 4.59
C ASN A 20 27.64 -4.26 5.58
N ALA A 21 26.38 -4.56 5.39
CA ALA A 21 25.64 -5.49 6.21
C ALA A 21 24.94 -6.52 5.32
N SER A 22 24.95 -7.77 5.75
CA SER A 22 24.20 -8.84 5.11
C SER A 22 23.47 -9.69 6.14
N ILE A 23 22.25 -10.10 5.81
CA ILE A 23 21.43 -11.03 6.60
C ILE A 23 21.07 -12.19 5.69
N GLN A 24 21.12 -13.39 6.23
CA GLN A 24 20.51 -14.59 5.67
C GLN A 24 19.68 -15.26 6.76
N LYS A 25 18.36 -15.32 6.57
CA LYS A 25 17.40 -15.85 7.56
C LYS A 25 17.54 -15.18 8.94
N GLY A 26 17.25 -13.90 8.99
CA GLY A 26 17.30 -13.09 10.21
C GLY A 26 16.09 -12.18 10.33
N ALA A 27 16.26 -11.06 11.01
CA ALA A 27 15.20 -10.05 11.11
C ALA A 27 15.78 -8.65 11.36
N LEU A 28 14.99 -7.64 10.94
CA LEU A 28 15.13 -6.26 11.40
C LEU A 28 14.08 -5.95 12.45
N GLN A 29 14.46 -5.21 13.49
CA GLN A 29 13.55 -4.72 14.50
C GLN A 29 13.47 -3.19 14.43
N ILE A 30 12.34 -2.66 13.97
CA ILE A 30 12.09 -1.25 13.70
C ILE A 30 11.02 -0.75 14.67
N ASN A 31 11.43 -0.56 15.93
CA ASN A 31 10.53 -0.11 16.99
C ASN A 31 10.00 1.30 16.73
N ARG A 32 8.75 1.57 17.14
CA ARG A 32 8.08 2.87 17.07
C ARG A 32 7.81 3.42 15.66
N ILE A 33 8.06 2.64 14.62
CA ILE A 33 7.77 3.03 13.23
C ILE A 33 6.65 2.18 12.65
N LEU A 34 6.69 0.87 12.89
CA LEU A 34 5.69 -0.08 12.40
C LEU A 34 4.90 -0.70 13.55
N GLU A 35 3.68 -1.14 13.25
CA GLU A 35 2.82 -1.84 14.22
C GLU A 35 3.40 -3.19 14.61
N ASP A 36 3.89 -3.96 13.62
CA ASP A 36 4.72 -5.14 13.84
C ASP A 36 6.19 -4.72 13.68
N PRO A 37 6.91 -4.54 14.79
CA PRO A 37 8.27 -4.00 14.72
C PRO A 37 9.28 -5.00 14.19
N ARG A 38 8.98 -6.30 14.19
CA ARG A 38 9.88 -7.36 13.74
C ARG A 38 9.57 -7.76 12.30
N ILE A 39 10.49 -7.43 11.38
CA ILE A 39 10.42 -7.80 9.98
C ILE A 39 11.35 -8.99 9.74
N PRO A 40 10.82 -10.22 9.59
CA PRO A 40 11.62 -11.37 9.17
C PRO A 40 12.22 -11.13 7.77
N LEU A 41 13.43 -11.60 7.55
CA LEU A 41 14.16 -11.47 6.30
C LEU A 41 14.76 -12.80 5.88
N ASP A 42 14.51 -13.18 4.64
CA ASP A 42 15.23 -14.28 4.00
C ASP A 42 16.62 -13.81 3.58
N LYS A 43 16.70 -12.61 3.03
CA LYS A 43 17.96 -12.00 2.59
C LYS A 43 17.89 -10.48 2.74
N LEU A 44 19.01 -9.90 3.18
CA LEU A 44 19.26 -8.46 3.11
C LEU A 44 20.72 -8.22 2.72
N GLN A 45 20.94 -7.23 1.88
CA GLN A 45 22.24 -6.66 1.60
C GLN A 45 22.12 -5.15 1.68
N ALA A 46 22.96 -4.52 2.49
CA ALA A 46 22.99 -3.08 2.67
C ALA A 46 24.41 -2.55 2.58
N ALA A 47 24.57 -1.43 1.90
CA ALA A 47 25.80 -0.65 1.88
C ALA A 47 25.45 0.81 2.22
N ILE A 48 26.12 1.36 3.20
CA ILE A 48 25.85 2.71 3.69
C ILE A 48 27.16 3.46 3.82
N LYS A 49 27.24 4.67 3.24
CA LYS A 49 28.35 5.61 3.43
C LYS A 49 27.88 6.76 4.30
N TRP A 50 28.69 7.16 5.25
CA TRP A 50 28.43 8.34 6.05
C TRP A 50 29.64 9.27 6.11
N GLN A 51 29.38 10.52 6.41
CA GLN A 51 30.41 11.56 6.60
C GLN A 51 30.00 12.49 7.74
N HIS A 52 31.02 13.00 8.42
CA HIS A 52 30.87 14.09 9.37
C HIS A 52 31.19 15.42 8.69
N GLN A 53 30.23 16.31 8.65
CA GLN A 53 30.41 17.65 8.08
C GLN A 53 29.84 18.70 9.05
N LYS A 54 30.67 19.65 9.53
CA LYS A 54 30.25 20.71 10.44
C LYS A 54 29.43 20.20 11.65
N ASN A 55 29.91 19.16 12.33
CA ASN A 55 29.23 18.48 13.45
C ASN A 55 27.91 17.79 13.11
N ALA A 56 27.59 17.60 11.86
CA ALA A 56 26.42 16.84 11.42
C ALA A 56 26.84 15.52 10.78
N LEU A 57 26.10 14.44 11.10
CA LEU A 57 26.20 13.16 10.43
C LEU A 57 25.38 13.24 9.14
N LEU A 58 26.00 12.96 8.01
CA LEU A 58 25.35 12.85 6.71
C LEU A 58 25.46 11.42 6.20
N VAL A 59 24.46 10.94 5.50
CA VAL A 59 24.48 9.68 4.76
C VAL A 59 24.28 10.03 3.27
N PRO A 60 25.35 10.36 2.54
CA PRO A 60 25.25 10.79 1.15
C PRO A 60 24.78 9.68 0.22
N GLU A 61 25.03 8.43 0.60
CA GLU A 61 24.66 7.28 -0.21
C GLU A 61 24.36 6.06 0.68
N TRP A 62 23.25 5.42 0.40
CA TRP A 62 22.96 4.09 0.91
C TRP A 62 22.25 3.27 -0.18
N GLN A 63 22.44 1.96 -0.14
CA GLN A 63 21.79 0.98 -1.00
C GLN A 63 21.30 -0.18 -0.15
N LEU A 64 20.14 -0.72 -0.49
CA LEU A 64 19.49 -1.80 0.22
C LEU A 64 18.79 -2.72 -0.77
N SER A 65 19.13 -4.00 -0.74
CA SER A 65 18.39 -5.08 -1.40
C SER A 65 17.84 -6.01 -0.35
N LEU A 66 16.57 -6.33 -0.41
CA LEU A 66 15.95 -7.23 0.55
C LEU A 66 14.93 -8.17 -0.08
N SER A 67 14.78 -9.34 0.53
CA SER A 67 13.67 -10.26 0.27
C SER A 67 13.19 -10.92 1.54
N ASN A 68 11.88 -11.12 1.60
CA ASN A 68 11.19 -11.91 2.61
C ASN A 68 9.91 -12.52 2.03
N ALA A 69 9.10 -13.15 2.87
CA ALA A 69 7.82 -13.73 2.44
C ALA A 69 6.83 -12.69 1.90
N ASP A 70 6.96 -11.41 2.27
CA ASP A 70 6.02 -10.36 1.91
C ASP A 70 6.44 -9.62 0.63
N LEU A 71 7.76 -9.43 0.39
CA LEU A 71 8.24 -8.67 -0.77
C LEU A 71 9.71 -8.93 -1.13
N THR A 72 10.06 -8.56 -2.36
CA THR A 72 11.44 -8.44 -2.85
C THR A 72 11.61 -7.05 -3.46
N GLY A 73 12.67 -6.34 -3.06
CA GLY A 73 12.88 -4.96 -3.50
C GLY A 73 14.31 -4.46 -3.35
N ASP A 74 14.64 -3.47 -4.18
CA ASP A 74 15.89 -2.74 -4.17
C ASP A 74 15.63 -1.25 -3.95
N PHE A 75 16.40 -0.65 -3.07
CA PHE A 75 16.25 0.74 -2.67
C PHE A 75 17.62 1.40 -2.57
N LYS A 76 17.66 2.69 -2.83
CA LYS A 76 18.84 3.55 -2.65
C LYS A 76 18.45 4.95 -2.27
N GLY A 77 19.38 5.68 -1.72
CA GLY A 77 19.09 7.07 -1.37
C GLY A 77 20.19 7.75 -0.60
N SER A 78 19.80 8.87 -0.01
CA SER A 78 20.61 9.67 0.90
C SER A 78 19.77 10.16 2.07
N TRP A 79 20.45 10.51 3.14
CA TRP A 79 19.80 11.08 4.32
C TRP A 79 20.69 12.16 4.94
N LYS A 80 20.05 13.20 5.46
CA LYS A 80 20.72 14.25 6.24
C LYS A 80 19.83 14.73 7.40
N PRO A 81 20.40 15.28 8.47
CA PRO A 81 19.62 15.91 9.52
C PRO A 81 18.73 17.02 8.98
N SER A 82 17.57 17.20 9.59
CA SER A 82 16.66 18.29 9.29
C SER A 82 16.92 19.49 10.21
N PRO A 83 16.75 20.71 9.73
CA PRO A 83 16.69 21.89 10.58
C PRO A 83 15.36 21.98 11.38
N LEU A 84 14.33 21.19 11.02
CA LEU A 84 13.04 21.22 11.71
C LEU A 84 13.09 20.46 13.03
N PRO A 85 12.75 21.06 14.16
CA PRO A 85 12.73 20.37 15.46
C PRO A 85 11.82 19.13 15.44
N GLY A 86 12.33 18.02 15.96
CA GLY A 86 11.57 16.75 16.04
C GLY A 86 11.39 16.03 14.71
N SER A 87 12.09 16.44 13.65
CA SER A 87 12.16 15.68 12.41
C SER A 87 13.12 14.50 12.52
N LEU A 88 12.81 13.41 11.83
CA LEU A 88 13.70 12.27 11.65
C LEU A 88 14.75 12.49 10.57
N GLY A 89 14.78 13.68 9.93
CA GLY A 89 15.73 14.05 8.89
C GLY A 89 15.07 14.25 7.53
N VAL A 90 15.91 14.63 6.57
CA VAL A 90 15.55 14.78 5.16
C VAL A 90 16.02 13.52 4.41
N LEU A 91 15.10 12.83 3.81
CA LEU A 91 15.34 11.59 3.05
C LEU A 91 15.22 11.87 1.54
N ASP A 92 16.09 11.29 0.74
CA ASP A 92 15.88 11.06 -0.70
C ASP A 92 16.00 9.56 -0.92
N LEU A 93 14.86 8.90 -1.20
CA LEU A 93 14.76 7.46 -1.39
C LEU A 93 14.13 7.18 -2.74
N GLN A 94 14.77 6.30 -3.49
CA GLN A 94 14.24 5.70 -4.71
C GLN A 94 14.36 4.19 -4.61
N GLY A 95 13.37 3.47 -5.11
CA GLY A 95 13.40 2.02 -5.09
C GLY A 95 12.41 1.39 -6.04
N ASN A 96 12.50 0.07 -6.12
CA ASN A 96 11.56 -0.74 -6.86
C ASN A 96 11.25 -2.00 -6.05
N ILE A 97 9.99 -2.26 -5.83
CA ILE A 97 9.49 -3.55 -5.32
C ILE A 97 9.19 -4.37 -6.56
N GLN A 98 10.05 -5.36 -6.85
CA GLN A 98 9.89 -6.24 -8.01
C GLN A 98 8.62 -7.07 -7.87
N GLN A 99 8.40 -7.60 -6.66
CA GLN A 99 7.23 -8.39 -6.30
C GLN A 99 6.87 -8.19 -4.83
N GLY A 100 5.58 -8.17 -4.53
CA GLY A 100 5.10 -8.08 -3.16
C GLY A 100 3.72 -8.72 -3.00
N ASP A 101 3.42 -9.21 -1.80
CA ASP A 101 2.09 -9.65 -1.40
C ASP A 101 1.26 -8.43 -1.01
N ALA A 102 0.24 -8.11 -1.81
CA ALA A 102 -0.62 -6.96 -1.57
C ALA A 102 -1.33 -7.04 -0.21
N SER A 103 -1.70 -8.24 0.26
CA SER A 103 -2.36 -8.43 1.55
C SER A 103 -1.48 -8.08 2.75
N ARG A 104 -0.17 -7.99 2.54
CA ARG A 104 0.82 -7.66 3.57
C ARG A 104 1.23 -6.20 3.62
N VAL A 105 0.73 -5.37 2.71
CA VAL A 105 1.07 -3.92 2.65
C VAL A 105 0.81 -3.22 3.98
N HIS A 106 -0.26 -3.57 4.69
CA HIS A 106 -0.60 -3.00 5.99
C HIS A 106 0.52 -3.09 7.02
N ARG A 107 1.39 -4.12 6.98
CA ARG A 107 2.52 -4.32 7.90
C ARG A 107 3.61 -3.26 7.76
N TYR A 108 3.69 -2.63 6.58
CA TYR A 108 4.70 -1.63 6.23
C TYR A 108 4.16 -0.20 6.33
N LEU A 109 2.91 -0.03 6.76
CA LEU A 109 2.34 1.29 7.01
C LEU A 109 2.83 1.85 8.35
N PRO A 110 3.43 3.05 8.36
CA PRO A 110 3.99 3.61 9.58
C PRO A 110 2.91 4.07 10.56
N LEU A 111 3.26 4.09 11.86
CA LEU A 111 2.36 4.40 12.98
C LEU A 111 1.79 5.83 12.95
N ASN A 112 2.36 6.75 12.17
CA ASN A 112 1.79 8.08 11.97
C ASN A 112 0.53 8.06 11.06
N ILE A 113 0.28 6.96 10.33
CA ILE A 113 -1.00 6.70 9.68
C ILE A 113 -1.98 6.22 10.76
N SER A 114 -3.21 6.76 10.76
CA SER A 114 -4.21 6.38 11.76
C SER A 114 -4.46 4.87 11.79
N GLN A 115 -4.71 4.33 12.97
CA GLN A 115 -4.98 2.90 13.14
C GLN A 115 -6.17 2.44 12.28
N SER A 116 -7.21 3.27 12.18
CA SER A 116 -8.38 2.97 11.36
C SER A 116 -8.03 2.75 9.88
N VAL A 117 -7.12 3.55 9.33
CA VAL A 117 -6.65 3.38 7.94
C VAL A 117 -5.79 2.14 7.79
N ARG A 118 -4.88 1.87 8.73
CA ARG A 118 -4.05 0.66 8.69
C ARG A 118 -4.89 -0.61 8.76
N HIS A 119 -5.87 -0.64 9.67
CA HIS A 119 -6.81 -1.76 9.80
C HIS A 119 -7.72 -1.89 8.57
N TYR A 120 -8.20 -0.77 8.02
CA TYR A 120 -8.96 -0.81 6.77
C TYR A 120 -8.14 -1.48 5.64
N VAL A 121 -6.88 -1.09 5.44
CA VAL A 121 -6.02 -1.71 4.42
C VAL A 121 -5.84 -3.20 4.69
N ARG A 122 -5.61 -3.60 5.95
CA ARG A 122 -5.48 -5.00 6.36
C ARG A 122 -6.73 -5.83 6.02
N ASP A 123 -7.90 -5.27 6.33
CA ASP A 123 -9.17 -5.98 6.24
C ASP A 123 -9.78 -5.93 4.83
N SER A 124 -9.37 -4.94 4.01
CA SER A 124 -9.85 -4.73 2.64
C SER A 124 -9.02 -5.47 1.59
N VAL A 125 -7.70 -5.54 1.76
CA VAL A 125 -6.81 -6.19 0.78
C VAL A 125 -6.60 -7.64 1.17
N LEU A 126 -7.42 -8.54 0.62
CA LEU A 126 -7.48 -9.94 1.04
C LEU A 126 -6.40 -10.79 0.38
N LYS A 127 -6.08 -10.51 -0.90
CA LYS A 127 -5.12 -11.23 -1.72
C LYS A 127 -4.65 -10.35 -2.87
N GLY A 128 -3.51 -10.66 -3.43
CA GLY A 128 -3.03 -10.03 -4.66
C GLY A 128 -1.51 -9.93 -4.70
N VAL A 129 -0.99 -9.67 -5.89
CA VAL A 129 0.44 -9.53 -6.13
C VAL A 129 0.73 -8.12 -6.63
N LEU A 130 1.64 -7.43 -5.96
CA LEU A 130 2.24 -6.18 -6.45
C LEU A 130 3.41 -6.51 -7.37
N GLN A 131 3.52 -5.82 -8.50
CA GLN A 131 4.61 -6.02 -9.47
C GLN A 131 5.19 -4.69 -9.91
N ASN A 132 6.52 -4.63 -9.90
CA ASN A 132 7.29 -3.48 -10.37
C ASN A 132 6.80 -2.15 -9.81
N VAL A 133 6.64 -2.09 -8.48
CA VAL A 133 6.20 -0.87 -7.81
C VAL A 133 7.39 0.05 -7.59
N GLY A 134 7.49 1.09 -8.42
CA GLY A 134 8.44 2.18 -8.22
C GLY A 134 8.08 2.97 -6.96
N VAL A 135 9.08 3.21 -6.12
CA VAL A 135 8.96 3.95 -4.86
C VAL A 135 9.80 5.21 -4.95
N LYS A 136 9.23 6.37 -4.58
CA LYS A 136 9.96 7.63 -4.45
C LYS A 136 9.48 8.39 -3.23
N ILE A 137 10.40 8.66 -2.31
CA ILE A 137 10.16 9.48 -1.12
C ILE A 137 11.29 10.51 -1.05
N LYS A 138 10.96 11.80 -1.11
CA LYS A 138 11.95 12.87 -1.07
C LYS A 138 11.42 14.05 -0.28
N GLY A 139 12.13 14.45 0.76
CA GLY A 139 11.78 15.60 1.58
C GLY A 139 12.01 15.35 3.06
N ASP A 140 11.57 16.27 3.89
CA ASP A 140 11.65 16.17 5.34
C ASP A 140 10.59 15.20 5.87
N LEU A 141 11.05 14.16 6.58
CA LEU A 141 10.18 13.09 7.07
C LEU A 141 9.08 13.56 8.04
N LYS A 142 9.23 14.75 8.64
CA LYS A 142 8.19 15.36 9.47
C LYS A 142 6.99 15.83 8.65
N GLN A 143 7.18 16.11 7.36
CA GLN A 143 6.15 16.64 6.47
C GLN A 143 5.43 15.54 5.64
N LEU A 144 5.77 14.25 5.84
CA LEU A 144 5.07 13.14 5.18
C LEU A 144 3.55 13.22 5.45
N PRO A 145 2.73 12.94 4.44
CA PRO A 145 3.00 12.51 3.06
C PRO A 145 3.21 13.67 2.04
N PHE A 146 3.69 14.83 2.46
CA PHE A 146 3.95 16.02 1.63
C PHE A 146 2.69 16.51 0.89
N ALA A 147 1.67 16.90 1.64
CA ALA A 147 0.42 17.39 1.08
C ALA A 147 0.62 18.56 0.09
N ASN A 148 1.59 19.42 0.38
CA ASN A 148 2.04 20.47 -0.53
C ASN A 148 3.17 19.92 -1.44
N PRO A 149 3.02 19.93 -2.78
CA PRO A 149 4.04 19.45 -3.72
C PRO A 149 5.42 20.11 -3.61
N LYS A 150 5.48 21.31 -3.03
CA LYS A 150 6.77 22.03 -2.81
C LYS A 150 7.58 21.47 -1.64
N GLU A 151 6.95 20.70 -0.76
CA GLU A 151 7.59 20.14 0.45
C GLU A 151 8.32 18.83 0.16
N GLY A 152 7.92 18.10 -0.89
CA GLY A 152 8.55 16.84 -1.23
C GLY A 152 7.74 15.95 -2.17
N GLU A 153 8.21 14.72 -2.31
CA GLU A 153 7.60 13.67 -3.12
C GLU A 153 7.32 12.44 -2.25
N PHE A 154 6.14 11.87 -2.42
CA PHE A 154 5.74 10.59 -1.83
C PHE A 154 4.92 9.85 -2.86
N ARG A 155 5.55 8.90 -3.55
CA ARG A 155 4.93 8.25 -4.70
C ARG A 155 5.25 6.77 -4.74
N PHE A 156 4.20 5.98 -4.98
CA PHE A 156 4.25 4.56 -5.29
C PHE A 156 3.46 4.33 -6.57
N ALA A 157 4.06 3.67 -7.55
CA ALA A 157 3.39 3.41 -8.82
C ALA A 157 3.82 2.05 -9.37
N GLY A 158 2.87 1.20 -9.73
CA GLY A 158 3.14 -0.14 -10.25
C GLY A 158 1.87 -0.87 -10.63
N LYS A 159 1.98 -2.19 -10.73
CA LYS A 159 0.87 -3.04 -11.12
C LYS A 159 0.38 -3.88 -9.94
N VAL A 160 -0.92 -4.11 -9.93
CA VAL A 160 -1.54 -5.12 -9.07
C VAL A 160 -2.11 -6.21 -9.95
N LYS A 161 -1.95 -7.47 -9.50
CA LYS A 161 -2.50 -8.65 -10.17
C LYS A 161 -3.25 -9.53 -9.18
N GLU A 162 -4.32 -10.16 -9.68
CA GLU A 162 -5.16 -11.10 -8.94
C GLU A 162 -5.58 -10.56 -7.57
N LEU A 163 -5.87 -9.23 -7.50
CA LEU A 163 -6.28 -8.60 -6.26
C LEU A 163 -7.71 -9.02 -5.91
N GLN A 164 -7.89 -9.44 -4.66
CA GLN A 164 -9.19 -9.53 -4.00
C GLN A 164 -9.34 -8.36 -3.03
N TYR A 165 -10.35 -7.54 -3.26
CA TYR A 165 -10.56 -6.30 -2.52
C TYR A 165 -11.97 -6.19 -1.98
N ALA A 166 -12.09 -6.18 -0.66
CA ALA A 166 -13.33 -5.94 0.07
C ALA A 166 -13.43 -4.46 0.43
N TYR A 167 -14.04 -3.64 -0.43
CA TYR A 167 -14.12 -2.19 -0.21
C TYR A 167 -15.00 -1.78 0.98
N VAL A 168 -15.87 -2.67 1.46
CA VAL A 168 -16.56 -2.57 2.75
C VAL A 168 -16.20 -3.81 3.57
N PRO A 169 -15.03 -3.81 4.27
CA PRO A 169 -14.64 -4.94 5.07
C PRO A 169 -15.59 -5.06 6.26
N THR A 170 -16.31 -6.17 6.34
CA THR A 170 -17.13 -6.49 7.51
C THR A 170 -16.22 -7.11 8.58
N ALA A 171 -16.35 -6.67 9.82
CA ALA A 171 -15.66 -7.26 10.98
C ALA A 171 -15.97 -8.76 11.16
N SER A 172 -16.93 -9.29 10.42
CA SER A 172 -17.43 -10.68 10.47
C SER A 172 -16.84 -11.62 9.42
N ALA A 173 -15.85 -11.22 8.64
CA ALA A 173 -15.20 -12.15 7.71
C ALA A 173 -14.48 -13.32 8.44
N ASN A 174 -14.28 -13.21 9.75
CA ASN A 174 -13.63 -14.22 10.58
C ASN A 174 -14.58 -15.08 11.43
N THR A 175 -15.88 -14.96 11.31
CA THR A 175 -16.80 -15.80 12.08
C THR A 175 -17.80 -16.48 11.18
N ALA A 176 -17.89 -17.81 11.34
CA ALA A 176 -18.79 -18.73 10.68
C ALA A 176 -20.29 -18.50 11.00
N ASN A 177 -20.73 -17.27 11.20
CA ASN A 177 -22.12 -16.93 11.48
C ASN A 177 -22.74 -16.16 10.31
N ARG A 178 -23.11 -16.91 9.27
CA ARG A 178 -23.84 -16.43 8.09
C ARG A 178 -25.34 -16.17 8.34
N ASN A 179 -25.77 -16.05 9.58
CA ASN A 179 -27.20 -16.02 9.93
C ASN A 179 -27.70 -14.68 10.50
N ALA A 180 -27.04 -13.56 10.25
CA ALA A 180 -27.59 -12.31 10.77
C ALA A 180 -27.43 -11.16 9.78
N SER A 181 -28.49 -10.83 9.21
CA SER A 181 -29.01 -9.56 8.73
C SER A 181 -29.55 -9.62 7.30
N SER A 182 -30.77 -9.15 7.15
CA SER A 182 -31.46 -8.85 5.88
C SER A 182 -30.78 -7.72 5.06
N GLU A 183 -29.62 -7.28 5.46
CA GLU A 183 -28.77 -6.37 4.71
C GLU A 183 -27.88 -7.19 3.79
N GLY A 184 -27.98 -6.97 2.48
CA GLY A 184 -27.19 -7.66 1.47
C GLY A 184 -25.68 -7.57 1.76
N ILE A 185 -24.93 -8.58 1.30
CA ILE A 185 -23.47 -8.63 1.46
C ILE A 185 -22.84 -7.82 0.34
N TRP A 186 -21.96 -6.88 0.68
CA TRP A 186 -21.17 -6.15 -0.32
C TRP A 186 -20.28 -7.14 -1.09
N PRO A 187 -20.45 -7.27 -2.43
CA PRO A 187 -19.60 -8.16 -3.23
C PRO A 187 -18.14 -7.73 -3.15
N ILE A 188 -17.25 -8.73 -3.12
CA ILE A 188 -15.81 -8.51 -3.20
C ILE A 188 -15.45 -8.27 -4.67
N MET A 189 -14.54 -7.33 -4.92
CA MET A 189 -13.86 -7.23 -6.20
C MET A 189 -12.82 -8.35 -6.27
N ASP A 190 -12.90 -9.20 -7.28
CA ASP A 190 -12.03 -10.36 -7.45
C ASP A 190 -11.26 -10.32 -8.76
N SER A 191 -10.10 -10.99 -8.77
CA SER A 191 -9.21 -11.10 -9.94
C SER A 191 -8.87 -9.73 -10.55
N VAL A 192 -8.73 -8.70 -9.70
CA VAL A 192 -8.49 -7.34 -10.18
C VAL A 192 -7.04 -7.19 -10.64
N ASN A 193 -6.88 -6.77 -11.90
CA ASN A 193 -5.59 -6.48 -12.52
C ASN A 193 -5.60 -5.05 -13.03
N GLY A 194 -4.57 -4.26 -12.74
CA GLY A 194 -4.50 -2.87 -13.19
C GLY A 194 -3.26 -2.12 -12.71
N ASP A 195 -3.13 -0.90 -13.17
CA ASP A 195 -2.09 0.01 -12.71
C ASP A 195 -2.58 0.81 -11.51
N ILE A 196 -1.74 0.89 -10.48
CA ILE A 196 -2.01 1.67 -9.26
C ILE A 196 -0.99 2.79 -9.11
N VAL A 197 -1.45 3.94 -8.67
CA VAL A 197 -0.61 5.08 -8.32
C VAL A 197 -1.10 5.68 -7.02
N PHE A 198 -0.21 5.74 -6.06
CA PHE A 198 -0.37 6.49 -4.84
C PHE A 198 0.58 7.68 -4.89
N ASP A 199 0.07 8.89 -4.90
CA ASP A 199 0.85 10.13 -4.96
C ASP A 199 0.41 11.07 -3.85
N ARG A 200 1.22 11.21 -2.81
CA ARG A 200 0.93 11.98 -1.60
C ARG A 200 -0.36 11.53 -0.92
N LEU A 201 -1.45 12.25 -1.14
CA LEU A 201 -2.79 11.94 -0.61
C LEU A 201 -3.74 11.43 -1.68
N ASN A 202 -3.30 11.37 -2.93
CA ASN A 202 -4.11 10.91 -4.06
C ASN A 202 -3.85 9.43 -4.35
N PHE A 203 -4.90 8.68 -4.59
CA PHE A 203 -4.82 7.29 -5.05
C PHE A 203 -5.59 7.12 -6.35
N LYS A 204 -4.96 6.46 -7.32
CA LYS A 204 -5.53 6.18 -8.65
C LYS A 204 -5.37 4.73 -9.03
N VAL A 205 -6.38 4.23 -9.71
CA VAL A 205 -6.36 2.96 -10.42
C VAL A 205 -6.65 3.25 -11.89
N ASN A 206 -5.85 2.71 -12.80
CA ASN A 206 -6.02 2.92 -14.23
C ASN A 206 -6.07 1.59 -14.98
N GLY A 207 -7.00 1.53 -15.94
CA GLY A 207 -7.12 0.40 -16.85
C GLY A 207 -7.39 -0.95 -16.17
N ALA A 208 -8.02 -0.93 -14.99
CA ALA A 208 -8.24 -2.16 -14.26
C ALA A 208 -9.33 -3.01 -14.91
N SER A 209 -9.16 -4.33 -14.76
CA SER A 209 -10.15 -5.36 -15.10
C SER A 209 -10.30 -6.32 -13.93
N GLY A 210 -11.43 -7.01 -13.85
CA GLY A 210 -11.73 -7.95 -12.77
C GLY A 210 -13.19 -8.33 -12.74
N LYS A 211 -13.68 -8.71 -11.56
CA LYS A 211 -15.09 -9.05 -11.34
C LYS A 211 -15.60 -8.37 -10.08
N TRP A 212 -16.86 -7.98 -10.09
CA TRP A 212 -17.64 -7.57 -8.93
C TRP A 212 -18.80 -8.57 -8.77
N GLY A 213 -18.68 -9.46 -7.81
CA GLY A 213 -19.52 -10.67 -7.80
C GLY A 213 -19.32 -11.48 -9.09
N ASN A 214 -20.40 -11.73 -9.83
CA ASN A 214 -20.36 -12.39 -11.14
C ASN A 214 -20.25 -11.43 -12.32
N MET A 215 -20.26 -10.12 -12.09
CA MET A 215 -20.22 -9.11 -13.13
C MET A 215 -18.77 -8.77 -13.50
N PRO A 216 -18.31 -9.10 -14.73
CA PRO A 216 -17.00 -8.70 -15.20
C PRO A 216 -16.97 -7.19 -15.47
N PHE A 217 -15.83 -6.58 -15.19
CA PHE A 217 -15.57 -5.18 -15.53
C PHE A 217 -14.23 -5.02 -16.26
N THR A 218 -14.15 -3.99 -17.09
CA THR A 218 -12.94 -3.62 -17.83
C THR A 218 -12.80 -2.11 -17.88
N GLN A 219 -11.60 -1.63 -18.23
CA GLN A 219 -11.28 -0.21 -18.39
C GLN A 219 -11.60 0.64 -17.15
N ILE A 220 -11.58 0.03 -15.97
CA ILE A 220 -11.86 0.75 -14.74
C ILE A 220 -10.79 1.81 -14.50
N LYS A 221 -11.27 3.03 -14.26
CA LYS A 221 -10.52 4.14 -13.68
C LYS A 221 -11.17 4.48 -12.35
N ALA A 222 -10.38 4.48 -11.30
CA ALA A 222 -10.84 4.91 -9.99
C ALA A 222 -9.87 5.96 -9.43
N GLU A 223 -10.41 6.95 -8.74
CA GLU A 223 -9.62 8.01 -8.13
C GLU A 223 -10.17 8.39 -6.77
N ILE A 224 -9.26 8.52 -5.81
CA ILE A 224 -9.47 9.20 -4.54
C ILE A 224 -8.59 10.45 -4.56
N PRO A 225 -9.15 11.64 -4.81
CA PRO A 225 -8.35 12.87 -4.93
C PRO A 225 -7.59 13.23 -3.65
N SER A 226 -8.17 12.91 -2.50
CA SER A 226 -7.55 13.14 -1.20
C SER A 226 -7.98 12.11 -0.18
N LEU A 227 -7.01 11.53 0.51
CA LEU A 227 -7.22 10.67 1.68
C LEU A 227 -7.33 11.48 2.99
N LYS A 228 -7.31 12.82 2.92
CA LYS A 228 -7.50 13.71 4.06
C LYS A 228 -8.94 14.22 4.07
N GLY A 229 -9.63 14.05 5.21
CA GLY A 229 -11.04 14.42 5.36
C GLY A 229 -12.00 13.34 4.86
N PRO A 230 -13.23 13.70 4.47
CA PRO A 230 -14.17 12.76 3.88
C PRO A 230 -13.62 12.18 2.59
N VAL A 231 -13.51 10.86 2.52
CA VAL A 231 -12.98 10.17 1.33
C VAL A 231 -14.10 10.07 0.29
N VAL A 232 -13.85 10.65 -0.89
CA VAL A 232 -14.73 10.53 -2.06
C VAL A 232 -14.02 9.68 -3.10
N VAL A 233 -14.67 8.61 -3.52
CA VAL A 233 -14.15 7.71 -4.56
C VAL A 233 -14.96 7.94 -5.84
N SER A 234 -14.28 8.31 -6.92
CA SER A 234 -14.86 8.36 -8.26
C SER A 234 -14.45 7.09 -9.01
N VAL A 235 -15.43 6.38 -9.58
CA VAL A 235 -15.18 5.16 -10.36
C VAL A 235 -15.89 5.27 -11.72
N GLN A 236 -15.16 4.94 -12.79
CA GLN A 236 -15.68 4.84 -14.15
C GLN A 236 -15.16 3.54 -14.76
N GLY A 237 -15.98 2.91 -15.58
CA GLY A 237 -15.58 1.67 -16.23
C GLY A 237 -16.67 1.09 -17.12
N GLU A 238 -16.37 -0.05 -17.71
CA GLU A 238 -17.25 -0.77 -18.63
C GLU A 238 -17.53 -2.17 -18.10
N SER A 239 -18.76 -2.65 -18.30
CA SER A 239 -19.12 -4.04 -18.08
C SER A 239 -19.84 -4.57 -19.32
N LYS A 240 -19.49 -5.80 -19.69
CA LYS A 240 -20.17 -6.56 -20.76
C LYS A 240 -21.00 -7.70 -20.16
N ALA A 241 -21.70 -7.44 -19.07
CA ALA A 241 -22.61 -8.38 -18.47
C ALA A 241 -24.01 -8.26 -19.12
N SER A 242 -24.77 -9.37 -19.15
CA SER A 242 -26.18 -9.31 -19.50
C SER A 242 -26.98 -8.54 -18.47
N ALA A 243 -28.09 -7.92 -18.85
CA ALA A 243 -28.95 -7.20 -17.94
C ALA A 243 -29.40 -8.05 -16.74
N SER A 244 -29.64 -9.34 -16.96
CA SER A 244 -30.00 -10.29 -15.90
C SER A 244 -28.88 -10.46 -14.84
N VAL A 245 -27.61 -10.53 -15.25
CA VAL A 245 -26.47 -10.62 -14.36
C VAL A 245 -26.33 -9.33 -13.56
N VAL A 246 -26.42 -8.17 -14.22
CA VAL A 246 -26.33 -6.87 -13.54
C VAL A 246 -27.43 -6.70 -12.49
N LEU A 247 -28.67 -7.01 -12.87
CA LEU A 247 -29.82 -6.91 -11.96
C LEU A 247 -29.71 -7.87 -10.77
N ASN A 248 -29.22 -9.09 -11.01
CA ASN A 248 -29.02 -10.07 -9.95
C ASN A 248 -27.97 -9.59 -8.93
N GLU A 249 -26.80 -9.11 -9.41
CA GLU A 249 -25.74 -8.60 -8.51
C GLU A 249 -26.22 -7.36 -7.72
N LEU A 250 -26.95 -6.45 -8.36
CA LEU A 250 -27.51 -5.28 -7.67
C LEU A 250 -28.53 -5.70 -6.61
N ARG A 251 -29.39 -6.70 -6.87
CA ARG A 251 -30.35 -7.20 -5.88
C ARG A 251 -29.69 -7.87 -4.68
N LEU A 252 -28.60 -8.59 -4.89
CA LEU A 252 -27.86 -9.27 -3.83
C LEU A 252 -26.99 -8.31 -3.00
N SER A 253 -26.77 -7.10 -3.48
CA SER A 253 -25.95 -6.10 -2.83
C SER A 253 -26.81 -5.13 -2.01
N PRO A 254 -26.24 -4.45 -0.99
CA PRO A 254 -26.93 -3.39 -0.24
C PRO A 254 -27.39 -2.19 -1.10
N VAL A 255 -26.90 -2.09 -2.35
CA VAL A 255 -27.35 -1.08 -3.31
C VAL A 255 -28.84 -1.21 -3.63
N SER A 256 -29.42 -2.44 -3.52
CA SER A 256 -30.85 -2.67 -3.71
C SER A 256 -31.71 -1.78 -2.80
N ASN A 257 -31.27 -1.60 -1.55
CA ASN A 257 -31.97 -0.77 -0.58
C ASN A 257 -31.92 0.74 -0.93
N MET A 258 -30.90 1.16 -1.67
CA MET A 258 -30.73 2.55 -2.11
C MET A 258 -31.58 2.87 -3.35
N LEU A 259 -32.00 1.88 -4.10
CA LEU A 259 -32.73 2.03 -5.35
C LEU A 259 -34.25 2.00 -5.17
N ASN A 260 -34.76 1.97 -3.93
CA ASN A 260 -36.18 2.16 -3.56
C ASN A 260 -37.17 1.44 -4.49
N GLY A 261 -36.96 0.14 -4.75
CA GLY A 261 -37.86 -0.66 -5.59
C GLY A 261 -37.71 -0.48 -7.11
N ALA A 262 -36.83 0.42 -7.58
CA ALA A 262 -36.59 0.61 -9.02
C ALA A 262 -36.10 -0.68 -9.72
N LEU A 263 -35.43 -1.58 -8.99
CA LEU A 263 -34.96 -2.88 -9.50
C LEU A 263 -36.12 -3.88 -9.74
N GLU A 264 -37.24 -3.77 -9.05
CA GLU A 264 -38.42 -4.62 -9.26
C GLU A 264 -39.15 -4.26 -10.56
N GLN A 265 -39.19 -2.96 -10.88
CA GLN A 265 -39.80 -2.48 -12.12
C GLN A 265 -38.92 -2.83 -13.35
N ALA A 266 -37.60 -2.76 -13.23
CA ALA A 266 -36.68 -3.09 -14.32
C ALA A 266 -36.73 -4.57 -14.74
N SER A 267 -37.15 -5.48 -13.85
CA SER A 267 -37.26 -6.91 -14.17
C SER A 267 -38.50 -7.25 -15.02
N SER A 268 -39.51 -6.41 -15.03
CA SER A 268 -40.76 -6.62 -15.79
C SER A 268 -40.67 -6.21 -17.26
N THR A 269 -39.63 -5.44 -17.62
CA THR A 269 -39.42 -4.92 -18.98
C THR A 269 -38.34 -5.63 -19.78
N ALA A 270 -37.64 -6.61 -19.16
CA ALA A 270 -36.51 -7.33 -19.77
C ALA A 270 -36.90 -8.74 -20.31
N HIS A 271 -38.11 -8.88 -20.88
CA HIS A 271 -38.54 -10.07 -21.62
C HIS A 271 -38.42 -9.90 -23.12
#